data_23738b8d948ba575de34a854e049d987
#
_entry.id   23738b8d948ba575de34a854e049d987
#
_cell.length_a   1.000
_cell.length_b   1.000
_cell.length_c   1.000
_cell.angle_alpha   90.00
_cell.angle_beta   90.00
_cell.angle_gamma   90.00
#
_symmetry.space_group_name_H-M   'P 1'
#
loop_
_entity.id
_entity.type
_entity.pdbx_description
1 polymer ?
#
loop_
_entity_poly.entity_id
_entity_poly.type
_entity_poly.pdbx_seq_one_letter_code
_entity_poly.pdbx_strand_id
1 'polypeptide(L)'
;MIRKVLIANRGEIAVRVMRSCREMGIRSVAVFSEADRTARHVLYADDAVLIGPAASKDSYLNIEKIIRAAKQHKVDAIHPGYGFLSENADFARRCKEEGIVFIGPSAETMEAMGDKISARKRMIDAGVPVVPGTQQPLQDVGEACRVCREIGFPVMLKASMGGGGKGMRLIHKEEEVEEAYNAARSESLSSFGDDTVYLEKYVEGPHHIEFQILGDNYGNVVHLCERECSVQRRNQKIVEESPSPFITPELRKEMGEKAVAAAKAVDYSGAGTIEFLVDKHRNFYFLEMNTRLQVEHPITEEVLGLDLVKEQLRIADNEPLHIRQEDISQRGHAIECRICAEDTANNFMPSPGIIRQLTEPNGIGVRIDSYVYEGYEIPVYYDPMIGKLIVWATSREYAIERMRRVLHEYKITGLKTNISYLRRIMDIPDFVHGTYDTSFIGKHGEELQHPVHPGDEHESENIAMIAAYMDYLMNLEENASGSSADNRPISRWREFGLQKGVLRI
;
A
#
# COMPACT_ATOMS: atom_id res chain seq x y z
N MET A 1 16.80 -6.22 -25.22
CA MET A 1 15.45 -6.87 -25.13
C MET A 1 15.45 -7.82 -23.94
N ILE A 2 14.65 -7.49 -22.93
CA ILE A 2 14.48 -8.25 -21.69
C ILE A 2 13.64 -9.49 -21.99
N ARG A 3 14.14 -10.67 -21.64
CA ARG A 3 13.48 -11.97 -21.86
C ARG A 3 13.23 -12.73 -20.57
N LYS A 4 13.97 -12.42 -19.52
CA LYS A 4 13.87 -13.09 -18.22
C LYS A 4 14.09 -12.10 -17.09
N VAL A 5 13.13 -12.01 -16.15
CA VAL A 5 13.13 -11.07 -15.03
C VAL A 5 13.09 -11.83 -13.71
N LEU A 6 13.98 -11.48 -12.78
CA LEU A 6 13.86 -11.89 -11.39
C LEU A 6 13.01 -10.88 -10.63
N ILE A 7 12.03 -11.35 -9.88
CA ILE A 7 11.20 -10.51 -9.04
C ILE A 7 11.76 -10.52 -7.62
N ALA A 8 12.43 -9.43 -7.22
CA ALA A 8 13.06 -9.28 -5.91
C ALA A 8 12.04 -8.86 -4.84
N ASN A 9 10.92 -9.55 -4.80
CA ASN A 9 9.80 -9.28 -3.88
C ASN A 9 8.97 -10.55 -3.65
N ARG A 10 7.91 -10.43 -2.86
CA ARG A 10 7.00 -11.50 -2.47
C ARG A 10 5.53 -11.05 -2.52
N GLY A 11 4.63 -11.97 -2.22
CA GLY A 11 3.22 -11.65 -2.01
C GLY A 11 2.51 -11.22 -3.27
N GLU A 12 1.55 -10.31 -3.13
CA GLU A 12 0.67 -9.89 -4.23
C GLU A 12 1.44 -9.16 -5.33
N ILE A 13 2.39 -8.28 -4.95
CA ILE A 13 3.16 -7.52 -5.94
C ILE A 13 4.04 -8.41 -6.81
N ALA A 14 4.60 -9.48 -6.26
CA ALA A 14 5.36 -10.42 -7.06
C ALA A 14 4.46 -11.13 -8.09
N VAL A 15 3.26 -11.57 -7.69
CA VAL A 15 2.27 -12.13 -8.61
C VAL A 15 1.83 -11.11 -9.65
N ARG A 16 1.59 -9.85 -9.23
CA ARG A 16 1.21 -8.75 -10.10
C ARG A 16 2.24 -8.50 -11.21
N VAL A 17 3.51 -8.42 -10.86
CA VAL A 17 4.61 -8.25 -11.83
C VAL A 17 4.70 -9.45 -12.77
N MET A 18 4.61 -10.68 -12.25
CA MET A 18 4.67 -11.90 -13.05
C MET A 18 3.53 -12.00 -14.07
N ARG A 19 2.35 -11.48 -13.75
CA ARG A 19 1.22 -11.42 -14.71
C ARG A 19 1.59 -10.59 -15.93
N SER A 20 2.14 -9.38 -15.74
CA SER A 20 2.59 -8.52 -16.84
C SER A 20 3.76 -9.14 -17.61
N CYS A 21 4.74 -9.74 -16.92
CA CYS A 21 5.82 -10.49 -17.58
C CYS A 21 5.26 -11.58 -18.51
N ARG A 22 4.33 -12.39 -18.02
CA ARG A 22 3.72 -13.48 -18.79
C ARG A 22 2.98 -12.98 -20.02
N GLU A 23 2.22 -11.88 -19.90
CA GLU A 23 1.50 -11.26 -21.02
C GLU A 23 2.44 -10.64 -22.07
N MET A 24 3.65 -10.27 -21.67
CA MET A 24 4.71 -9.78 -22.58
C MET A 24 5.62 -10.91 -23.10
N GLY A 25 5.38 -12.17 -22.74
CA GLY A 25 6.23 -13.30 -23.12
C GLY A 25 7.59 -13.32 -22.42
N ILE A 26 7.72 -12.61 -21.28
CA ILE A 26 8.93 -12.53 -20.46
C ILE A 26 8.86 -13.62 -19.38
N ARG A 27 9.91 -14.41 -19.24
CA ARG A 27 10.00 -15.43 -18.18
C ARG A 27 10.27 -14.79 -16.83
N SER A 28 9.69 -15.36 -15.79
CA SER A 28 9.79 -14.87 -14.42
C SER A 28 10.58 -15.82 -13.51
N VAL A 29 11.40 -15.27 -12.62
CA VAL A 29 12.08 -15.99 -11.56
C VAL A 29 11.63 -15.41 -10.23
N ALA A 30 10.98 -16.24 -9.40
CA ALA A 30 10.65 -15.87 -8.03
C ALA A 30 11.85 -16.08 -7.11
N VAL A 31 12.05 -15.16 -6.15
CA VAL A 31 12.84 -15.45 -4.96
C VAL A 31 11.92 -15.70 -3.78
N PHE A 32 12.29 -16.57 -2.86
CA PHE A 32 11.48 -16.86 -1.69
C PHE A 32 12.32 -17.24 -0.46
N SER A 33 11.80 -16.88 0.72
CA SER A 33 12.32 -17.34 2.01
C SER A 33 11.70 -18.68 2.40
N GLU A 34 12.23 -19.31 3.45
CA GLU A 34 11.66 -20.57 3.98
C GLU A 34 10.16 -20.44 4.33
N ALA A 35 9.73 -19.28 4.84
CA ALA A 35 8.33 -19.03 5.19
C ALA A 35 7.40 -18.94 3.97
N ASP A 36 7.93 -18.60 2.79
CA ASP A 36 7.14 -18.40 1.58
C ASP A 36 7.19 -19.60 0.61
N ARG A 37 7.73 -20.75 1.04
CA ARG A 37 7.92 -21.91 0.17
C ARG A 37 6.67 -22.33 -0.61
N THR A 38 5.50 -22.18 -0.03
CA THR A 38 4.21 -22.51 -0.62
C THR A 38 3.43 -21.27 -1.12
N ALA A 39 4.03 -20.07 -1.05
CA ALA A 39 3.35 -18.86 -1.46
C ALA A 39 3.03 -18.85 -2.96
N ARG A 40 1.89 -18.24 -3.34
CA ARG A 40 1.39 -18.21 -4.72
C ARG A 40 2.42 -17.71 -5.72
N HIS A 41 3.24 -16.72 -5.38
CA HIS A 41 4.26 -16.18 -6.29
C HIS A 41 5.34 -17.21 -6.64
N VAL A 42 5.66 -18.13 -5.71
CA VAL A 42 6.60 -19.24 -5.96
C VAL A 42 5.99 -20.27 -6.91
N LEU A 43 4.70 -20.57 -6.72
CA LEU A 43 3.96 -21.52 -7.55
C LEU A 43 3.63 -20.95 -8.95
N TYR A 44 3.56 -19.63 -9.09
CA TYR A 44 3.17 -18.95 -10.32
C TYR A 44 4.33 -18.68 -11.27
N ALA A 45 5.55 -18.50 -10.75
CA ALA A 45 6.75 -18.19 -11.52
C ALA A 45 7.19 -19.35 -12.43
N ASP A 46 7.96 -19.04 -13.49
CA ASP A 46 8.56 -20.06 -14.35
C ASP A 46 9.71 -20.80 -13.66
N ASP A 47 10.49 -20.09 -12.82
CA ASP A 47 11.54 -20.63 -11.96
C ASP A 47 11.44 -20.01 -10.56
N ALA A 48 11.95 -20.69 -9.52
CA ALA A 48 11.96 -20.17 -8.16
C ALA A 48 13.25 -20.53 -7.40
N VAL A 49 13.74 -19.60 -6.56
CA VAL A 49 15.00 -19.74 -5.82
C VAL A 49 14.80 -19.43 -4.33
N LEU A 50 15.17 -20.38 -3.47
CA LEU A 50 15.26 -20.15 -2.03
C LEU A 50 16.46 -19.23 -1.74
N ILE A 51 16.19 -18.08 -1.10
CA ILE A 51 17.23 -17.08 -0.77
C ILE A 51 17.59 -17.03 0.71
N GLY A 52 16.94 -17.80 1.58
CA GLY A 52 17.31 -17.90 2.99
C GLY A 52 16.16 -18.12 3.95
N PRO A 53 16.43 -17.97 5.26
CA PRO A 53 15.43 -18.15 6.31
C PRO A 53 14.32 -17.08 6.25
N ALA A 54 13.31 -17.21 7.11
CA ALA A 54 12.11 -16.37 7.12
C ALA A 54 12.37 -14.87 7.36
N ALA A 55 13.38 -14.53 8.18
CA ALA A 55 13.68 -13.13 8.48
C ALA A 55 14.09 -12.35 7.22
N SER A 56 13.47 -11.19 6.99
CA SER A 56 13.70 -10.37 5.78
C SER A 56 15.17 -9.96 5.61
N LYS A 57 15.86 -9.62 6.71
CA LYS A 57 17.29 -9.23 6.70
C LYS A 57 18.20 -10.34 6.15
N ASP A 58 17.80 -11.60 6.33
CA ASP A 58 18.57 -12.76 5.94
C ASP A 58 18.11 -13.35 4.59
N SER A 59 17.09 -12.76 3.97
CA SER A 59 16.47 -13.18 2.71
C SER A 59 16.22 -12.00 1.77
N TYR A 60 15.04 -11.39 1.79
CA TYR A 60 14.60 -10.35 0.85
C TYR A 60 15.38 -9.03 0.93
N LEU A 61 16.03 -8.72 2.04
CA LEU A 61 16.91 -7.56 2.22
C LEU A 61 18.39 -7.88 1.99
N ASN A 62 18.73 -9.12 1.60
CA ASN A 62 20.10 -9.51 1.35
C ASN A 62 20.45 -9.38 -0.13
N ILE A 63 21.10 -8.27 -0.48
CA ILE A 63 21.49 -7.92 -1.85
C ILE A 63 22.29 -9.07 -2.51
N GLU A 64 23.32 -9.59 -1.84
CA GLU A 64 24.23 -10.60 -2.43
C GLU A 64 23.52 -11.92 -2.74
N LYS A 65 22.53 -12.31 -1.92
CA LYS A 65 21.73 -13.52 -2.19
C LYS A 65 20.84 -13.33 -3.41
N ILE A 66 20.23 -12.16 -3.57
CA ILE A 66 19.39 -11.83 -4.72
C ILE A 66 20.23 -11.75 -6.00
N ILE A 67 21.36 -11.05 -5.97
CA ILE A 67 22.30 -10.98 -7.11
C ILE A 67 22.80 -12.36 -7.50
N ARG A 68 23.16 -13.22 -6.53
CA ARG A 68 23.56 -14.59 -6.80
C ARG A 68 22.48 -15.41 -7.49
N ALA A 69 21.23 -15.29 -7.02
CA ALA A 69 20.06 -15.93 -7.64
C ALA A 69 19.86 -15.44 -9.09
N ALA A 70 19.99 -14.13 -9.31
CA ALA A 70 19.86 -13.51 -10.64
C ALA A 70 20.93 -14.04 -11.61
N LYS A 71 22.18 -14.11 -11.19
CA LYS A 71 23.30 -14.66 -11.98
C LYS A 71 23.11 -16.16 -12.27
N GLN A 72 22.72 -16.95 -11.25
CA GLN A 72 22.47 -18.39 -11.38
C GLN A 72 21.41 -18.69 -12.45
N HIS A 73 20.33 -17.87 -12.47
CA HIS A 73 19.23 -18.03 -13.41
C HIS A 73 19.40 -17.23 -14.70
N LYS A 74 20.54 -16.53 -14.87
CA LYS A 74 20.89 -15.72 -16.05
C LYS A 74 19.75 -14.81 -16.46
N VAL A 75 19.27 -14.00 -15.52
CA VAL A 75 18.21 -13.03 -15.78
C VAL A 75 18.79 -11.78 -16.46
N ASP A 76 17.99 -11.14 -17.28
CA ASP A 76 18.35 -9.89 -17.95
C ASP A 76 18.11 -8.68 -17.03
N ALA A 77 17.07 -8.75 -16.20
CA ALA A 77 16.65 -7.67 -15.33
C ALA A 77 16.10 -8.15 -13.98
N ILE A 78 16.05 -7.22 -13.01
CA ILE A 78 15.43 -7.42 -11.71
C ILE A 78 14.32 -6.39 -11.52
N HIS A 79 13.10 -6.84 -11.17
CA HIS A 79 12.01 -5.98 -10.74
C HIS A 79 11.91 -6.01 -9.22
N PRO A 80 12.10 -4.87 -8.54
CA PRO A 80 12.10 -4.82 -7.07
C PRO A 80 10.70 -4.78 -6.46
N GLY A 81 9.64 -4.51 -7.24
CA GLY A 81 8.30 -4.24 -6.72
C GLY A 81 8.25 -2.95 -5.91
N TYR A 82 7.71 -3.03 -4.70
CA TYR A 82 7.73 -1.96 -3.69
C TYR A 82 8.15 -2.52 -2.32
N GLY A 83 8.60 -1.66 -1.40
CA GLY A 83 9.19 -2.08 -0.14
C GLY A 83 10.53 -2.81 -0.33
N PHE A 84 11.02 -3.51 0.68
CA PHE A 84 12.32 -4.20 0.69
C PHE A 84 13.46 -3.37 0.07
N LEU A 85 13.97 -3.77 -1.08
CA LEU A 85 15.11 -3.14 -1.76
C LEU A 85 14.70 -2.20 -2.91
N SER A 86 13.42 -1.88 -3.07
CA SER A 86 12.92 -1.10 -4.21
C SER A 86 13.45 0.34 -4.27
N GLU A 87 13.83 0.92 -3.13
CA GLU A 87 14.40 2.27 -3.00
C GLU A 87 15.84 2.22 -2.46
N ASN A 88 16.53 1.08 -2.65
CA ASN A 88 17.89 0.89 -2.17
C ASN A 88 18.89 1.19 -3.29
N ALA A 89 19.60 2.32 -3.18
CA ALA A 89 20.59 2.76 -4.17
C ALA A 89 21.76 1.78 -4.33
N ASP A 90 22.21 1.15 -3.24
CA ASP A 90 23.30 0.16 -3.31
C ASP A 90 22.89 -1.09 -4.09
N PHE A 91 21.62 -1.49 -3.96
CA PHE A 91 21.09 -2.60 -4.76
C PHE A 91 21.05 -2.25 -6.26
N ALA A 92 20.59 -1.05 -6.61
CA ALA A 92 20.58 -0.58 -8.01
C ALA A 92 22.01 -0.52 -8.59
N ARG A 93 23.01 0.01 -7.83
CA ARG A 93 24.42 0.00 -8.24
C ARG A 93 24.95 -1.42 -8.40
N ARG A 94 24.63 -2.29 -7.47
CA ARG A 94 25.08 -3.68 -7.51
C ARG A 94 24.52 -4.43 -8.72
N CYS A 95 23.27 -4.17 -9.12
CA CYS A 95 22.71 -4.70 -10.36
C CYS A 95 23.50 -4.21 -11.57
N LYS A 96 23.77 -2.90 -11.64
CA LYS A 96 24.52 -2.27 -12.75
C LYS A 96 25.94 -2.83 -12.88
N GLU A 97 26.65 -3.03 -11.76
CA GLU A 97 27.99 -3.61 -11.72
C GLU A 97 28.02 -5.04 -12.30
N GLU A 98 26.96 -5.81 -12.10
CA GLU A 98 26.81 -7.18 -12.61
C GLU A 98 26.22 -7.24 -14.03
N GLY A 99 25.94 -6.08 -14.65
CA GLY A 99 25.34 -6.01 -15.99
C GLY A 99 23.88 -6.45 -16.02
N ILE A 100 23.18 -6.38 -14.89
CA ILE A 100 21.75 -6.73 -14.75
C ILE A 100 20.95 -5.41 -14.74
N VAL A 101 19.89 -5.30 -15.55
CA VAL A 101 19.03 -4.13 -15.57
C VAL A 101 18.21 -4.06 -14.29
N PHE A 102 18.32 -2.97 -13.54
CA PHE A 102 17.40 -2.67 -12.43
C PHE A 102 16.16 -1.97 -13.00
N ILE A 103 14.97 -2.55 -12.80
CA ILE A 103 13.71 -1.98 -13.27
C ILE A 103 13.23 -0.92 -12.28
N GLY A 104 13.65 0.31 -12.47
CA GLY A 104 13.43 1.45 -11.61
C GLY A 104 14.39 2.59 -11.97
N PRO A 105 14.39 3.68 -11.17
CA PRO A 105 15.27 4.82 -11.39
C PRO A 105 16.75 4.47 -11.08
N SER A 106 17.65 5.41 -11.40
CA SER A 106 19.07 5.28 -11.09
C SER A 106 19.34 5.36 -9.59
N ALA A 107 20.49 4.83 -9.16
CA ALA A 107 20.93 4.93 -7.76
C ALA A 107 21.09 6.40 -7.34
N GLU A 108 21.60 7.23 -8.24
CA GLU A 108 21.80 8.67 -8.03
C GLU A 108 20.46 9.39 -7.79
N THR A 109 19.42 9.04 -8.54
CA THR A 109 18.06 9.57 -8.36
C THR A 109 17.48 9.14 -7.00
N MET A 110 17.66 7.87 -6.61
CA MET A 110 17.21 7.37 -5.30
C MET A 110 17.89 8.12 -4.15
N GLU A 111 19.20 8.33 -4.21
CA GLU A 111 19.95 9.08 -3.20
C GLU A 111 19.53 10.54 -3.15
N ALA A 112 19.33 11.17 -4.31
CA ALA A 112 18.92 12.56 -4.40
C ALA A 112 17.56 12.83 -3.74
N MET A 113 16.68 11.82 -3.74
CA MET A 113 15.32 11.91 -3.18
C MET A 113 15.19 11.26 -1.80
N GLY A 114 16.16 10.44 -1.38
CA GLY A 114 16.17 9.76 -0.08
C GLY A 114 16.43 10.68 1.11
N ASP A 115 17.24 11.73 0.94
CA ASP A 115 17.44 12.77 1.95
C ASP A 115 16.42 13.91 1.77
N LYS A 116 15.53 14.07 2.74
CA LYS A 116 14.40 15.02 2.68
C LYS A 116 14.84 16.48 2.54
N ILE A 117 15.99 16.86 3.13
CA ILE A 117 16.48 18.23 3.03
C ILE A 117 17.01 18.51 1.63
N SER A 118 17.80 17.58 1.07
CA SER A 118 18.29 17.68 -0.31
C SER A 118 17.17 17.63 -1.34
N ALA A 119 16.20 16.73 -1.15
CA ALA A 119 15.01 16.64 -1.99
C ALA A 119 14.22 17.95 -1.98
N ARG A 120 13.96 18.51 -0.78
CA ARG A 120 13.27 19.77 -0.60
C ARG A 120 13.95 20.92 -1.33
N LYS A 121 15.29 21.05 -1.22
CA LYS A 121 16.06 22.07 -1.92
C LYS A 121 15.92 21.96 -3.43
N ARG A 122 16.04 20.74 -3.98
CA ARG A 122 15.84 20.48 -5.42
C ARG A 122 14.44 20.87 -5.89
N MET A 123 13.41 20.62 -5.08
CA MET A 123 12.02 20.99 -5.39
C MET A 123 11.85 22.52 -5.41
N ILE A 124 12.45 23.25 -4.47
CA ILE A 124 12.44 24.71 -4.48
C ILE A 124 13.11 25.24 -5.76
N ASP A 125 14.28 24.71 -6.12
CA ASP A 125 15.03 25.10 -7.33
C ASP A 125 14.25 24.79 -8.60
N ALA A 126 13.42 23.73 -8.60
CA ALA A 126 12.51 23.35 -9.68
C ALA A 126 11.17 24.14 -9.68
N GLY A 127 10.98 25.08 -8.75
CA GLY A 127 9.75 25.85 -8.62
C GLY A 127 8.54 25.03 -8.17
N VAL A 128 8.76 23.93 -7.46
CA VAL A 128 7.70 23.11 -6.83
C VAL A 128 7.44 23.64 -5.43
N PRO A 129 6.19 23.95 -5.06
CA PRO A 129 5.86 24.44 -3.72
C PRO A 129 6.23 23.42 -2.63
N VAL A 130 6.85 23.88 -1.56
CA VAL A 130 7.19 23.06 -0.39
C VAL A 130 6.57 23.64 0.87
N VAL A 131 6.29 22.82 1.87
CA VAL A 131 5.76 23.32 3.16
C VAL A 131 6.72 24.35 3.72
N PRO A 132 6.30 25.56 4.18
CA PRO A 132 7.19 26.53 4.82
C PRO A 132 7.98 25.92 5.98
N GLY A 133 9.30 26.08 6.02
CA GLY A 133 10.15 25.44 7.01
C GLY A 133 11.63 25.69 6.78
N THR A 134 12.49 25.01 7.55
CA THR A 134 13.95 25.13 7.44
C THR A 134 14.46 24.51 6.14
N GLN A 135 15.49 25.14 5.59
CA GLN A 135 16.22 24.63 4.41
C GLN A 135 17.55 23.95 4.81
N GLN A 136 17.91 24.03 6.06
CA GLN A 136 19.12 23.46 6.63
C GLN A 136 18.75 22.66 7.89
N PRO A 137 19.56 21.68 8.28
CA PRO A 137 19.43 21.02 9.56
C PRO A 137 19.47 22.00 10.71
N LEU A 138 18.67 21.77 11.73
CA LEU A 138 18.72 22.52 12.98
C LEU A 138 20.01 22.19 13.74
N GLN A 139 20.73 23.21 14.18
CA GLN A 139 21.99 23.03 14.88
C GLN A 139 21.78 22.80 16.38
N ASP A 140 20.83 23.53 16.98
CA ASP A 140 20.54 23.47 18.41
C ASP A 140 19.12 23.87 18.76
N VAL A 141 18.74 23.72 20.02
CA VAL A 141 17.38 24.06 20.55
C VAL A 141 17.08 25.55 20.38
N GLY A 142 18.11 26.44 20.54
CA GLY A 142 17.91 27.89 20.40
C GLY A 142 17.50 28.28 18.99
N GLU A 143 18.13 27.67 17.99
CA GLU A 143 17.74 27.83 16.60
C GLU A 143 16.30 27.26 16.34
N ALA A 144 16.00 26.10 16.89
CA ALA A 144 14.67 25.51 16.79
C ALA A 144 13.58 26.44 17.34
N CYS A 145 13.79 27.03 18.55
CA CYS A 145 12.87 28.00 19.14
C CYS A 145 12.68 29.24 18.25
N ARG A 146 13.77 29.78 17.71
CA ARG A 146 13.73 30.98 16.84
C ARG A 146 12.89 30.67 15.57
N VAL A 147 13.20 29.57 14.91
CA VAL A 147 12.50 29.15 13.68
C VAL A 147 11.02 28.86 13.95
N CYS A 148 10.68 28.23 15.07
CA CYS A 148 9.28 27.99 15.46
C CYS A 148 8.50 29.32 15.59
N ARG A 149 9.11 30.36 16.18
CA ARG A 149 8.49 31.70 16.29
C ARG A 149 8.30 32.35 14.91
N GLU A 150 9.28 32.19 14.01
CA GLU A 150 9.22 32.76 12.65
C GLU A 150 8.14 32.09 11.79
N ILE A 151 8.04 30.75 11.82
CA ILE A 151 7.05 29.97 11.08
C ILE A 151 5.66 30.11 11.72
N GLY A 152 5.59 30.27 13.03
CA GLY A 152 4.36 30.28 13.83
C GLY A 152 3.82 28.87 14.10
N PHE A 153 3.33 28.66 15.34
CA PHE A 153 2.75 27.39 15.78
C PHE A 153 1.37 27.10 15.12
N PRO A 154 0.97 25.82 14.99
CA PRO A 154 1.74 24.62 15.27
C PRO A 154 2.81 24.33 14.21
N VAL A 155 3.87 23.65 14.60
CA VAL A 155 4.96 23.21 13.71
C VAL A 155 5.24 21.73 13.86
N MET A 156 5.81 21.13 12.82
CA MET A 156 6.21 19.73 12.81
C MET A 156 7.74 19.64 12.76
N LEU A 157 8.31 19.01 13.77
CA LEU A 157 9.73 18.62 13.76
C LEU A 157 9.86 17.23 13.14
N LYS A 158 10.80 17.08 12.22
CA LYS A 158 10.99 15.85 11.44
C LYS A 158 12.45 15.43 11.36
N ALA A 159 12.72 14.12 11.39
CA ALA A 159 14.01 13.56 11.02
C ALA A 159 14.28 13.76 9.53
N SER A 160 15.52 14.05 9.14
CA SER A 160 15.95 14.20 7.75
C SER A 160 15.90 12.86 7.01
N MET A 161 16.40 11.81 7.66
CA MET A 161 16.39 10.44 7.12
C MET A 161 15.17 9.66 7.64
N GLY A 162 14.65 8.75 6.82
CA GLY A 162 13.61 7.81 7.21
C GLY A 162 12.21 8.19 6.76
N GLY A 163 11.23 7.32 7.10
CA GLY A 163 9.83 7.40 6.67
C GLY A 163 8.87 6.77 7.69
N GLY A 164 7.57 6.68 7.36
CA GLY A 164 6.57 6.02 8.20
C GLY A 164 6.23 6.75 9.51
N GLY A 165 6.54 8.06 9.62
CA GLY A 165 6.21 8.88 10.78
C GLY A 165 7.15 8.76 11.98
N LYS A 166 8.24 8.00 11.90
CA LYS A 166 9.28 7.94 12.93
C LYS A 166 10.09 9.23 12.95
N GLY A 167 10.46 9.70 14.14
CA GLY A 167 11.21 10.97 14.31
C GLY A 167 10.38 12.21 14.01
N MET A 168 9.04 12.12 14.03
CA MET A 168 8.12 13.26 13.85
C MET A 168 7.52 13.68 15.19
N ARG A 169 7.51 15.00 15.45
CA ARG A 169 6.89 15.59 16.66
C ARG A 169 6.12 16.84 16.30
N LEU A 170 4.82 16.84 16.63
CA LEU A 170 3.98 18.03 16.54
C LEU A 170 4.20 18.91 17.77
N ILE A 171 4.44 20.19 17.56
CA ILE A 171 4.75 21.18 18.59
C ILE A 171 3.69 22.28 18.50
N HIS A 172 2.92 22.45 19.56
CA HIS A 172 1.84 23.45 19.62
C HIS A 172 2.28 24.78 20.22
N LYS A 173 3.32 24.77 21.06
CA LYS A 173 3.80 25.94 21.80
C LYS A 173 5.30 25.84 22.08
N GLU A 174 5.91 26.99 22.41
CA GLU A 174 7.36 27.12 22.54
C GLU A 174 7.95 26.24 23.64
N GLU A 175 7.23 26.05 24.74
CA GLU A 175 7.70 25.26 25.89
C GLU A 175 7.95 23.78 25.56
N GLU A 176 7.35 23.29 24.47
CA GLU A 176 7.47 21.90 24.01
C GLU A 176 8.70 21.68 23.11
N VAL A 177 9.33 22.75 22.59
CA VAL A 177 10.38 22.67 21.55
C VAL A 177 11.58 21.87 22.00
N GLU A 178 12.11 22.13 23.21
CA GLU A 178 13.32 21.48 23.72
C GLU A 178 13.14 19.97 23.89
N GLU A 179 12.02 19.56 24.52
CA GLU A 179 11.70 18.14 24.70
C GLU A 179 11.53 17.43 23.36
N ALA A 180 10.75 18.03 22.45
CA ALA A 180 10.50 17.50 21.13
C ALA A 180 11.78 17.35 20.29
N TYR A 181 12.66 18.37 20.34
CA TYR A 181 13.96 18.36 19.64
C TYR A 181 14.85 17.21 20.10
N ASN A 182 15.05 17.08 21.42
CA ASN A 182 15.88 16.03 21.97
C ASN A 182 15.33 14.62 21.71
N ALA A 183 14.00 14.45 21.86
CA ALA A 183 13.33 13.18 21.60
C ALA A 183 13.41 12.77 20.12
N ALA A 184 13.18 13.71 19.18
CA ALA A 184 13.23 13.42 17.76
C ALA A 184 14.65 13.04 17.30
N ARG A 185 15.69 13.74 17.77
CA ARG A 185 17.09 13.40 17.48
C ARG A 185 17.47 12.02 18.00
N SER A 186 17.12 11.71 19.24
CA SER A 186 17.41 10.41 19.86
C SER A 186 16.74 9.26 19.10
N GLU A 187 15.46 9.43 18.72
CA GLU A 187 14.72 8.45 17.93
C GLU A 187 15.31 8.28 16.52
N SER A 188 15.69 9.39 15.88
CA SER A 188 16.31 9.39 14.56
C SER A 188 17.65 8.66 14.56
N LEU A 189 18.51 8.98 15.53
CA LEU A 189 19.81 8.31 15.69
C LEU A 189 19.66 6.80 15.89
N SER A 190 18.73 6.38 16.76
CA SER A 190 18.53 4.97 17.06
C SER A 190 17.91 4.18 15.91
N SER A 191 17.06 4.83 15.10
CA SER A 191 16.31 4.17 14.02
C SER A 191 17.03 4.21 12.68
N PHE A 192 17.79 5.27 12.40
CA PHE A 192 18.34 5.55 11.07
C PHE A 192 19.87 5.80 11.09
N GLY A 193 20.48 5.91 12.26
CA GLY A 193 21.92 6.20 12.40
C GLY A 193 22.31 7.66 12.16
N ASP A 194 21.31 8.54 11.97
CA ASP A 194 21.47 9.98 11.74
C ASP A 194 20.53 10.75 12.67
N ASP A 195 21.06 11.77 13.38
CA ASP A 195 20.29 12.58 14.34
C ASP A 195 19.81 13.92 13.76
N THR A 196 19.95 14.09 12.45
CA THR A 196 19.59 15.31 11.74
C THR A 196 18.07 15.53 11.73
N VAL A 197 17.65 16.72 12.20
CA VAL A 197 16.24 17.12 12.25
C VAL A 197 16.01 18.49 11.62
N TYR A 198 14.80 18.74 11.14
CA TYR A 198 14.35 19.99 10.54
C TYR A 198 12.92 20.33 10.95
N LEU A 199 12.50 21.59 10.75
CA LEU A 199 11.16 22.09 11.09
C LEU A 199 10.36 22.45 9.86
N GLU A 200 9.05 22.16 9.90
CA GLU A 200 8.07 22.60 8.91
C GLU A 200 6.82 23.15 9.61
N LYS A 201 6.09 24.05 8.92
CA LYS A 201 4.75 24.42 9.31
C LYS A 201 3.87 23.20 9.35
N TYR A 202 3.09 23.02 10.40
CA TYR A 202 2.07 21.98 10.43
C TYR A 202 0.88 22.37 9.56
N VAL A 203 0.53 21.55 8.60
CA VAL A 203 -0.66 21.69 7.77
C VAL A 203 -1.80 20.94 8.46
N GLU A 204 -2.83 21.66 8.88
CA GLU A 204 -3.96 21.09 9.62
C GLU A 204 -4.98 20.43 8.67
N GLY A 205 -5.36 19.17 8.95
CA GLY A 205 -6.35 18.45 8.18
C GLY A 205 -6.10 18.46 6.67
N PRO A 206 -4.86 18.16 6.20
CA PRO A 206 -4.57 18.20 4.78
C PRO A 206 -5.16 16.98 4.07
N HIS A 207 -5.39 17.14 2.76
CA HIS A 207 -5.51 15.98 1.89
C HIS A 207 -4.13 15.47 1.51
N HIS A 208 -3.96 14.16 1.46
CA HIS A 208 -2.79 13.50 0.92
C HIS A 208 -3.07 13.12 -0.54
N ILE A 209 -2.57 13.96 -1.43
CA ILE A 209 -2.75 13.81 -2.88
C ILE A 209 -1.42 13.42 -3.49
N GLU A 210 -1.43 12.44 -4.37
CA GLU A 210 -0.21 12.01 -5.03
C GLU A 210 -0.40 11.90 -6.55
N PHE A 211 0.65 12.21 -7.30
CA PHE A 211 0.66 12.12 -8.75
C PHE A 211 1.55 10.98 -9.23
N GLN A 212 0.96 10.06 -9.98
CA GLN A 212 1.73 9.02 -10.66
C GLN A 212 2.56 9.64 -11.77
N ILE A 213 3.87 9.39 -11.74
CA ILE A 213 4.82 9.81 -12.76
C ILE A 213 5.28 8.60 -13.58
N LEU A 214 5.50 8.82 -14.85
CA LEU A 214 6.16 7.89 -15.74
C LEU A 214 7.21 8.66 -16.55
N GLY A 215 8.48 8.26 -16.45
CA GLY A 215 9.62 8.86 -17.15
C GLY A 215 10.39 7.81 -17.94
N ASP A 216 10.89 8.16 -19.13
CA ASP A 216 11.76 7.29 -19.91
C ASP A 216 13.24 7.68 -19.81
N ASN A 217 14.10 6.89 -20.43
CA ASN A 217 15.55 7.15 -20.45
C ASN A 217 15.97 8.26 -21.43
N TYR A 218 15.01 8.92 -22.08
CA TYR A 218 15.24 9.99 -23.07
C TYR A 218 14.82 11.37 -22.57
N GLY A 219 14.37 11.46 -21.31
CA GLY A 219 13.93 12.70 -20.67
C GLY A 219 12.47 13.06 -20.91
N ASN A 220 11.69 12.17 -21.53
CA ASN A 220 10.25 12.36 -21.61
C ASN A 220 9.64 11.96 -20.26
N VAL A 221 8.79 12.83 -19.69
CA VAL A 221 8.10 12.61 -18.43
C VAL A 221 6.66 13.05 -18.57
N VAL A 222 5.73 12.19 -18.14
CA VAL A 222 4.30 12.48 -18.06
C VAL A 222 3.79 12.21 -16.64
N HIS A 223 2.73 12.91 -16.25
CA HIS A 223 1.94 12.54 -15.07
C HIS A 223 0.67 11.79 -15.49
N LEU A 224 0.32 10.77 -14.73
CA LEU A 224 -0.85 9.91 -14.95
C LEU A 224 -1.99 10.26 -13.99
N CYS A 225 -2.18 11.54 -13.76
CA CYS A 225 -3.16 12.11 -12.82
C CYS A 225 -2.92 11.70 -11.36
N GLU A 226 -3.86 12.12 -10.51
CA GLU A 226 -3.73 11.98 -9.07
C GLU A 226 -4.47 10.76 -8.51
N ARG A 227 -4.05 10.42 -7.27
CA ARG A 227 -4.76 9.56 -6.33
C ARG A 227 -5.01 10.32 -5.04
N GLU A 228 -6.16 10.12 -4.43
CA GLU A 228 -6.52 10.58 -3.09
C GLU A 228 -6.20 9.48 -2.07
N CYS A 229 -5.31 9.78 -1.13
CA CYS A 229 -4.78 8.82 -0.17
C CYS A 229 -4.97 9.26 1.29
N SER A 230 -5.97 10.11 1.58
CA SER A 230 -6.15 10.70 2.91
C SER A 230 -6.73 9.74 3.95
N VAL A 231 -7.38 8.63 3.55
CA VAL A 231 -7.87 7.64 4.51
C VAL A 231 -6.72 6.79 5.02
N GLN A 232 -6.13 7.22 6.14
CA GLN A 232 -4.90 6.67 6.70
C GLN A 232 -5.06 6.37 8.19
N ARG A 233 -4.38 5.31 8.65
CA ARG A 233 -4.21 5.00 10.07
C ARG A 233 -2.72 5.03 10.41
N ARG A 234 -2.31 5.93 11.32
CA ARG A 234 -0.90 6.09 11.70
C ARG A 234 0.03 6.27 10.49
N ASN A 235 -0.36 7.14 9.54
CA ASN A 235 0.31 7.39 8.27
C ASN A 235 0.37 6.18 7.30
N GLN A 236 -0.40 5.12 7.55
CA GLN A 236 -0.57 4.01 6.61
C GLN A 236 -1.88 4.18 5.86
N LYS A 237 -1.82 4.23 4.54
CA LYS A 237 -2.98 4.29 3.65
C LYS A 237 -3.82 3.00 3.81
N ILE A 238 -5.15 3.12 3.85
CA ILE A 238 -6.09 2.00 4.03
C ILE A 238 -7.07 1.93 2.88
N VAL A 239 -7.55 3.10 2.41
CA VAL A 239 -8.42 3.26 1.26
C VAL A 239 -7.85 4.37 0.39
N GLU A 240 -7.77 4.11 -0.89
CA GLU A 240 -7.31 5.06 -1.91
C GLU A 240 -8.33 5.17 -3.03
N GLU A 241 -8.46 6.34 -3.65
CA GLU A 241 -9.35 6.53 -4.79
C GLU A 241 -8.74 7.43 -5.88
N SER A 242 -9.22 7.27 -7.08
CA SER A 242 -8.87 8.11 -8.24
C SER A 242 -10.07 8.26 -9.18
N PRO A 243 -10.39 9.50 -9.63
CA PRO A 243 -9.84 10.80 -9.24
C PRO A 243 -10.14 11.19 -7.80
N SER A 244 -9.40 12.18 -7.26
CA SER A 244 -9.75 12.78 -5.97
C SER A 244 -11.06 13.57 -6.05
N PRO A 245 -12.00 13.38 -5.10
CA PRO A 245 -13.21 14.18 -5.03
C PRO A 245 -12.96 15.65 -4.63
N PHE A 246 -11.78 15.94 -4.07
CA PHE A 246 -11.40 17.27 -3.59
C PHE A 246 -10.72 18.14 -4.66
N ILE A 247 -10.01 17.52 -5.62
CA ILE A 247 -9.18 18.20 -6.61
C ILE A 247 -10.01 18.68 -7.80
N THR A 248 -9.93 20.00 -8.12
CA THR A 248 -10.57 20.56 -9.33
C THR A 248 -9.73 20.28 -10.58
N PRO A 249 -10.32 20.36 -11.79
CA PRO A 249 -9.56 20.20 -13.03
C PRO A 249 -8.36 21.15 -13.17
N GLU A 250 -8.52 22.42 -12.72
CA GLU A 250 -7.47 23.45 -12.77
C GLU A 250 -6.32 23.09 -11.82
N LEU A 251 -6.66 22.71 -10.59
CA LEU A 251 -5.67 22.30 -9.60
C LEU A 251 -4.94 21.01 -10.02
N ARG A 252 -5.67 20.05 -10.60
CA ARG A 252 -5.07 18.82 -11.18
C ARG A 252 -4.02 19.15 -12.22
N LYS A 253 -4.32 20.09 -13.11
CA LYS A 253 -3.39 20.53 -14.15
C LYS A 253 -2.15 21.17 -13.52
N GLU A 254 -2.33 22.11 -12.62
CA GLU A 254 -1.23 22.82 -11.95
C GLU A 254 -0.32 21.86 -11.16
N MET A 255 -0.91 21.02 -10.33
CA MET A 255 -0.18 20.02 -9.54
C MET A 255 0.55 19.02 -10.46
N GLY A 256 -0.10 18.56 -11.53
CA GLY A 256 0.50 17.66 -12.51
C GLY A 256 1.72 18.27 -13.20
N GLU A 257 1.64 19.54 -13.60
CA GLU A 257 2.79 20.27 -14.18
C GLU A 257 3.95 20.36 -13.16
N LYS A 258 3.65 20.60 -11.87
CA LYS A 258 4.67 20.61 -10.80
C LYS A 258 5.24 19.22 -10.54
N ALA A 259 4.43 18.17 -10.60
CA ALA A 259 4.90 16.80 -10.46
C ALA A 259 5.85 16.40 -11.61
N VAL A 260 5.56 16.79 -12.84
CA VAL A 260 6.47 16.61 -13.99
C VAL A 260 7.77 17.40 -13.82
N ALA A 261 7.67 18.66 -13.33
CA ALA A 261 8.85 19.48 -13.05
C ALA A 261 9.75 18.85 -11.98
N ALA A 262 9.14 18.31 -10.90
CA ALA A 262 9.85 17.60 -9.85
C ALA A 262 10.62 16.37 -10.38
N ALA A 263 9.96 15.54 -11.19
CA ALA A 263 10.58 14.35 -11.78
C ALA A 263 11.73 14.71 -12.76
N LYS A 264 11.55 15.73 -13.59
CA LYS A 264 12.59 16.22 -14.49
C LYS A 264 13.82 16.77 -13.76
N ALA A 265 13.63 17.41 -12.60
CA ALA A 265 14.72 17.98 -11.79
C ALA A 265 15.69 16.91 -11.23
N VAL A 266 15.31 15.64 -11.31
CA VAL A 266 16.11 14.50 -10.82
C VAL A 266 16.35 13.44 -11.90
N ASP A 267 16.15 13.78 -13.17
CA ASP A 267 16.32 12.88 -14.33
C ASP A 267 15.62 11.52 -14.10
N TYR A 268 14.34 11.58 -13.64
CA TYR A 268 13.60 10.40 -13.25
C TYR A 268 13.27 9.48 -14.41
N SER A 269 13.53 8.19 -14.24
CA SER A 269 13.18 7.13 -15.19
C SER A 269 12.44 5.99 -14.47
N GLY A 270 11.39 5.44 -15.09
CA GLY A 270 10.51 4.43 -14.52
C GLY A 270 9.19 5.00 -14.01
N ALA A 271 8.47 4.19 -13.23
CA ALA A 271 7.25 4.61 -12.54
C ALA A 271 7.59 5.10 -11.14
N GLY A 272 7.17 6.32 -10.81
CA GLY A 272 7.36 6.96 -9.52
C GLY A 272 6.15 7.79 -9.12
N THR A 273 6.17 8.34 -7.91
CA THR A 273 5.05 9.11 -7.38
C THR A 273 5.54 10.35 -6.66
N ILE A 274 4.93 11.49 -6.96
CA ILE A 274 5.13 12.74 -6.23
C ILE A 274 3.95 12.92 -5.27
N GLU A 275 4.23 12.92 -3.98
CA GLU A 275 3.24 13.12 -2.93
C GLU A 275 3.15 14.59 -2.52
N PHE A 276 1.92 15.07 -2.33
CA PHE A 276 1.62 16.43 -1.90
C PHE A 276 0.68 16.43 -0.69
N LEU A 277 0.84 17.42 0.18
CA LEU A 277 -0.18 17.83 1.13
C LEU A 277 -0.96 19.00 0.53
N VAL A 278 -2.29 18.89 0.52
CA VAL A 278 -3.18 19.94 0.02
C VAL A 278 -4.05 20.43 1.17
N ASP A 279 -3.96 21.73 1.49
CA ASP A 279 -4.73 22.32 2.58
C ASP A 279 -6.20 22.59 2.18
N LYS A 280 -7.03 22.98 3.14
CA LYS A 280 -8.45 23.31 2.94
C LYS A 280 -8.69 24.51 1.99
N HIS A 281 -7.66 25.31 1.71
CA HIS A 281 -7.69 26.44 0.78
C HIS A 281 -7.17 26.04 -0.61
N ARG A 282 -6.85 24.73 -0.80
CA ARG A 282 -6.28 24.17 -2.02
C ARG A 282 -4.88 24.66 -2.34
N ASN A 283 -4.12 25.17 -1.35
CA ASN A 283 -2.69 25.31 -1.50
C ASN A 283 -2.05 23.92 -1.37
N PHE A 284 -1.09 23.60 -2.22
CA PHE A 284 -0.44 22.31 -2.21
C PHE A 284 1.08 22.44 -1.98
N TYR A 285 1.64 21.45 -1.34
CA TYR A 285 3.03 21.42 -0.93
C TYR A 285 3.61 20.03 -1.15
N PHE A 286 4.78 19.98 -1.78
CA PHE A 286 5.54 18.74 -1.92
C PHE A 286 5.81 18.10 -0.55
N LEU A 287 5.52 16.83 -0.43
CA LEU A 287 5.79 16.03 0.77
C LEU A 287 7.02 15.17 0.56
N GLU A 288 6.98 14.27 -0.42
CA GLU A 288 8.08 13.38 -0.79
C GLU A 288 7.89 12.82 -2.21
N MET A 289 8.96 12.22 -2.73
CA MET A 289 8.91 11.43 -3.95
C MET A 289 9.20 9.97 -3.62
N ASN A 290 8.30 9.08 -4.00
CA ASN A 290 8.55 7.66 -3.94
C ASN A 290 9.13 7.19 -5.28
N THR A 291 10.38 6.72 -5.24
CA THR A 291 11.16 6.36 -6.42
C THR A 291 10.90 4.92 -6.87
N ARG A 292 9.64 4.49 -6.80
CA ARG A 292 9.17 3.14 -7.08
C ARG A 292 7.70 3.12 -7.47
N LEU A 293 7.22 1.95 -7.89
CA LEU A 293 5.79 1.70 -8.01
C LEU A 293 5.13 1.74 -6.62
N GLN A 294 3.95 2.34 -6.50
CA GLN A 294 3.17 2.39 -5.25
C GLN A 294 2.24 1.17 -5.11
N VAL A 295 1.81 0.88 -3.86
CA VAL A 295 0.82 -0.17 -3.57
C VAL A 295 -0.46 0.10 -4.36
N GLU A 296 -0.93 1.34 -4.33
CA GLU A 296 -2.18 1.87 -4.89
C GLU A 296 -2.15 2.19 -6.38
N HIS A 297 -1.10 1.73 -7.11
CA HIS A 297 -1.02 1.91 -8.56
C HIS A 297 -2.24 1.35 -9.34
N PRO A 298 -2.94 0.30 -8.86
CA PRO A 298 -4.07 -0.25 -9.59
C PRO A 298 -5.20 0.73 -9.86
N ILE A 299 -5.48 1.70 -8.96
CA ILE A 299 -6.56 2.67 -9.22
C ILE A 299 -6.22 3.61 -10.39
N THR A 300 -4.95 3.97 -10.57
CA THR A 300 -4.49 4.71 -11.75
C THR A 300 -4.64 3.86 -13.01
N GLU A 301 -4.29 2.58 -12.95
CA GLU A 301 -4.44 1.65 -14.07
C GLU A 301 -5.89 1.52 -14.52
N GLU A 302 -6.82 1.39 -13.57
CA GLU A 302 -8.25 1.22 -13.85
C GLU A 302 -8.88 2.46 -14.50
N VAL A 303 -8.54 3.67 -14.04
CA VAL A 303 -9.12 4.90 -14.61
C VAL A 303 -8.49 5.31 -15.95
N LEU A 304 -7.30 4.80 -16.28
CA LEU A 304 -6.59 5.15 -17.52
C LEU A 304 -6.57 4.01 -18.55
N GLY A 305 -6.82 2.77 -18.13
CA GLY A 305 -6.70 1.59 -18.99
C GLY A 305 -5.24 1.28 -19.36
N LEU A 306 -4.30 1.51 -18.43
CA LEU A 306 -2.87 1.28 -18.59
C LEU A 306 -2.38 0.15 -17.68
N ASP A 307 -1.28 -0.50 -18.05
CA ASP A 307 -0.54 -1.43 -17.18
C ASP A 307 0.84 -0.83 -16.86
N LEU A 308 0.98 -0.26 -15.66
CA LEU A 308 2.19 0.43 -15.22
C LEU A 308 3.41 -0.49 -15.15
N VAL A 309 3.22 -1.76 -14.83
CA VAL A 309 4.32 -2.73 -14.82
C VAL A 309 4.83 -3.01 -16.23
N LYS A 310 3.93 -3.08 -17.22
CA LYS A 310 4.35 -3.20 -18.63
C LYS A 310 5.14 -1.97 -19.08
N GLU A 311 4.70 -0.76 -18.67
CA GLU A 311 5.44 0.46 -18.96
C GLU A 311 6.82 0.46 -18.29
N GLN A 312 6.94 0.03 -17.04
CA GLN A 312 8.24 -0.13 -16.38
C GLN A 312 9.17 -1.10 -17.14
N LEU A 313 8.62 -2.22 -17.62
CA LEU A 313 9.38 -3.20 -18.40
C LEU A 313 9.85 -2.65 -19.75
N ARG A 314 9.01 -1.88 -20.46
CA ARG A 314 9.36 -1.21 -21.72
C ARG A 314 10.45 -0.15 -21.52
N ILE A 315 10.29 0.69 -20.51
CA ILE A 315 11.30 1.72 -20.18
C ILE A 315 12.64 1.06 -19.83
N ALA A 316 12.61 -0.01 -19.05
CA ALA A 316 13.82 -0.78 -18.70
C ALA A 316 14.46 -1.48 -19.90
N ASP A 317 13.68 -1.85 -20.91
CA ASP A 317 14.16 -2.35 -22.21
C ASP A 317 14.59 -1.21 -23.17
N ASN A 318 14.67 0.02 -22.64
CA ASN A 318 15.12 1.23 -23.32
C ASN A 318 14.18 1.67 -24.46
N GLU A 319 12.88 1.41 -24.32
CA GLU A 319 11.85 1.95 -25.23
C GLU A 319 11.46 3.38 -24.78
N PRO A 320 11.27 4.32 -25.70
CA PRO A 320 10.76 5.65 -25.39
C PRO A 320 9.28 5.57 -24.98
N LEU A 321 8.83 6.52 -24.15
CA LEU A 321 7.41 6.65 -23.84
C LEU A 321 6.58 6.85 -25.12
N HIS A 322 5.57 6.01 -25.28
CA HIS A 322 4.59 6.11 -26.37
C HIS A 322 3.31 6.88 -25.96
N ILE A 323 3.21 7.25 -24.70
CA ILE A 323 2.09 7.99 -24.11
C ILE A 323 2.46 9.47 -24.04
N ARG A 324 1.65 10.35 -24.61
CA ARG A 324 1.81 11.79 -24.52
C ARG A 324 0.87 12.36 -23.47
N GLN A 325 1.24 13.48 -22.85
CA GLN A 325 0.42 14.08 -21.78
C GLN A 325 -1.00 14.43 -22.23
N GLU A 326 -1.15 14.88 -23.48
CA GLU A 326 -2.45 15.24 -24.05
C GLU A 326 -3.39 14.05 -24.31
N ASP A 327 -2.85 12.82 -24.37
CA ASP A 327 -3.63 11.59 -24.59
C ASP A 327 -4.16 11.01 -23.26
N ILE A 328 -3.70 11.53 -22.12
CA ILE A 328 -4.06 11.02 -20.79
C ILE A 328 -5.41 11.60 -20.37
N SER A 329 -6.39 10.73 -20.18
CA SER A 329 -7.74 11.08 -19.76
C SER A 329 -8.30 10.05 -18.78
N GLN A 330 -8.62 10.49 -17.57
CA GLN A 330 -9.26 9.63 -16.56
C GLN A 330 -10.71 9.30 -16.98
N ARG A 331 -11.10 8.03 -16.83
CA ARG A 331 -12.45 7.54 -17.13
C ARG A 331 -13.05 6.87 -15.90
N GLY A 332 -14.22 7.34 -15.49
CA GLY A 332 -14.91 6.82 -14.33
C GLY A 332 -14.18 7.10 -13.02
N HIS A 333 -14.30 6.18 -12.08
CA HIS A 333 -13.77 6.31 -10.73
C HIS A 333 -13.35 4.93 -10.21
N ALA A 334 -12.18 4.85 -9.60
CA ALA A 334 -11.66 3.63 -8.98
C ALA A 334 -11.43 3.85 -7.48
N ILE A 335 -11.71 2.82 -6.69
CA ILE A 335 -11.43 2.77 -5.25
C ILE A 335 -10.66 1.48 -4.96
N GLU A 336 -9.60 1.59 -4.18
CA GLU A 336 -8.84 0.46 -3.65
C GLU A 336 -9.03 0.36 -2.13
N CYS A 337 -9.19 -0.86 -1.63
CA CYS A 337 -9.14 -1.18 -0.21
C CYS A 337 -8.02 -2.19 0.04
N ARG A 338 -7.13 -1.89 1.00
CA ARG A 338 -6.08 -2.82 1.41
C ARG A 338 -6.65 -3.85 2.37
N ILE A 339 -6.64 -5.12 1.94
CA ILE A 339 -7.13 -6.24 2.76
C ILE A 339 -5.99 -6.77 3.60
N CYS A 340 -6.12 -6.64 4.92
CA CYS A 340 -5.09 -7.03 5.88
C CYS A 340 -5.58 -8.11 6.84
N ALA A 341 -4.70 -9.05 7.18
CA ALA A 341 -4.91 -10.03 8.25
C ALA A 341 -4.65 -9.37 9.61
N GLU A 342 -5.63 -8.61 10.10
CA GLU A 342 -5.54 -7.79 11.31
C GLU A 342 -6.82 -7.88 12.14
N ASP A 343 -6.67 -7.86 13.47
CA ASP A 343 -7.76 -7.73 14.42
C ASP A 343 -8.08 -6.25 14.70
N THR A 344 -9.06 -5.70 13.99
CA THR A 344 -9.44 -4.29 14.13
C THR A 344 -10.00 -3.92 15.49
N ALA A 345 -10.66 -4.87 16.18
CA ALA A 345 -11.17 -4.68 17.54
C ALA A 345 -10.05 -4.67 18.60
N ASN A 346 -8.89 -5.26 18.29
CA ASN A 346 -7.73 -5.31 19.16
C ASN A 346 -6.57 -4.46 18.59
N ASN A 347 -6.85 -3.18 18.36
CA ASN A 347 -5.86 -2.17 17.90
C ASN A 347 -5.09 -2.57 16.63
N PHE A 348 -5.74 -3.31 15.73
CA PHE A 348 -5.16 -3.81 14.47
C PHE A 348 -3.93 -4.70 14.67
N MET A 349 -3.96 -5.53 15.69
CA MET A 349 -2.91 -6.53 15.87
C MET A 349 -2.89 -7.50 14.66
N PRO A 350 -1.71 -7.84 14.12
CA PRO A 350 -1.61 -8.86 13.10
C PRO A 350 -2.29 -10.16 13.53
N SER A 351 -3.04 -10.77 12.63
CA SER A 351 -3.77 -12.03 12.84
C SER A 351 -3.21 -13.12 11.91
N PRO A 352 -2.03 -13.68 12.22
CA PRO A 352 -1.48 -14.79 11.46
C PRO A 352 -2.33 -16.04 11.62
N GLY A 353 -2.24 -16.95 10.67
CA GLY A 353 -2.98 -18.21 10.73
C GLY A 353 -3.25 -18.81 9.37
N ILE A 354 -3.98 -19.92 9.34
CA ILE A 354 -4.32 -20.64 8.12
C ILE A 354 -5.69 -20.17 7.62
N ILE A 355 -5.73 -19.77 6.35
CA ILE A 355 -6.98 -19.47 5.66
C ILE A 355 -7.76 -20.78 5.47
N ARG A 356 -8.91 -20.91 6.13
CA ARG A 356 -9.75 -22.10 6.03
C ARG A 356 -10.70 -22.05 4.84
N GLN A 357 -11.23 -20.86 4.57
CA GLN A 357 -12.09 -20.62 3.42
C GLN A 357 -11.77 -19.25 2.84
N LEU A 358 -11.77 -19.18 1.50
CA LEU A 358 -11.57 -17.96 0.74
C LEU A 358 -12.64 -17.86 -0.36
N THR A 359 -13.42 -16.80 -0.34
CA THR A 359 -14.32 -16.46 -1.45
C THR A 359 -13.97 -15.05 -1.91
N GLU A 360 -13.28 -14.96 -3.04
CA GLU A 360 -12.95 -13.68 -3.67
C GLU A 360 -14.17 -13.18 -4.50
N PRO A 361 -14.59 -11.92 -4.30
CA PRO A 361 -15.67 -11.33 -5.10
C PRO A 361 -15.24 -11.15 -6.56
N ASN A 362 -16.21 -11.09 -7.47
CA ASN A 362 -15.96 -10.86 -8.88
C ASN A 362 -17.07 -10.03 -9.54
N GLY A 363 -16.99 -9.86 -10.86
CA GLY A 363 -17.95 -9.14 -11.66
C GLY A 363 -17.36 -7.94 -12.38
N ILE A 364 -18.19 -7.19 -13.09
CA ILE A 364 -17.76 -6.04 -13.90
C ILE A 364 -17.12 -4.97 -13.00
N GLY A 365 -15.90 -4.55 -13.37
CA GLY A 365 -15.16 -3.52 -12.65
C GLY A 365 -14.73 -3.96 -11.24
N VAL A 366 -14.43 -5.24 -11.05
CA VAL A 366 -13.85 -5.80 -9.82
C VAL A 366 -12.50 -6.45 -10.17
N ARG A 367 -11.45 -6.01 -9.47
CA ARG A 367 -10.10 -6.54 -9.57
C ARG A 367 -9.58 -6.90 -8.18
N ILE A 368 -8.90 -8.04 -8.09
CA ILE A 368 -8.21 -8.47 -6.86
C ILE A 368 -6.76 -8.78 -7.19
N ASP A 369 -5.86 -8.05 -6.55
CA ASP A 369 -4.44 -8.35 -6.53
C ASP A 369 -4.13 -9.04 -5.20
N SER A 370 -4.00 -10.36 -5.23
CA SER A 370 -3.87 -11.23 -4.05
C SER A 370 -2.87 -12.35 -4.31
N TYR A 371 -2.32 -12.91 -3.23
CA TYR A 371 -1.39 -14.03 -3.28
C TYR A 371 -1.82 -15.20 -2.40
N VAL A 372 -2.94 -15.07 -1.72
CA VAL A 372 -3.45 -16.09 -0.80
C VAL A 372 -4.38 -17.08 -1.47
N TYR A 373 -4.60 -18.22 -0.81
CA TYR A 373 -5.51 -19.28 -1.23
C TYR A 373 -5.97 -20.10 -0.02
N GLU A 374 -6.98 -20.94 -0.15
CA GLU A 374 -7.46 -21.83 0.91
C GLU A 374 -6.35 -22.79 1.34
N GLY A 375 -6.06 -22.88 2.63
CA GLY A 375 -4.96 -23.65 3.20
C GLY A 375 -3.64 -22.90 3.29
N TYR A 376 -3.54 -21.67 2.78
CA TYR A 376 -2.32 -20.86 2.92
C TYR A 376 -2.19 -20.34 4.35
N GLU A 377 -0.99 -20.43 4.90
CA GLU A 377 -0.63 -19.90 6.21
C GLU A 377 -0.04 -18.48 6.07
N ILE A 378 -0.68 -17.48 6.69
CA ILE A 378 -0.15 -16.11 6.75
C ILE A 378 0.99 -16.07 7.78
N PRO A 379 2.24 -15.80 7.35
CA PRO A 379 3.38 -15.81 8.26
C PRO A 379 3.46 -14.51 9.09
N VAL A 380 4.05 -14.61 10.27
CA VAL A 380 4.27 -13.48 11.19
C VAL A 380 5.44 -12.57 10.81
N TYR A 381 6.21 -12.93 9.80
CA TYR A 381 7.50 -12.29 9.46
C TYR A 381 7.37 -11.05 8.56
N TYR A 382 6.22 -10.85 7.94
CA TYR A 382 6.01 -9.85 6.89
C TYR A 382 4.77 -9.01 7.16
N ASP A 383 4.53 -8.02 6.29
CA ASP A 383 3.35 -7.17 6.33
C ASP A 383 2.06 -8.00 6.33
N PRO A 384 1.04 -7.64 7.15
CA PRO A 384 -0.23 -8.36 7.23
C PRO A 384 -1.12 -8.19 6.00
N MET A 385 -0.77 -7.37 5.02
CA MET A 385 -1.55 -7.18 3.79
C MET A 385 -1.57 -8.46 2.96
N ILE A 386 -2.77 -8.98 2.73
CA ILE A 386 -3.01 -10.24 2.01
C ILE A 386 -3.56 -10.04 0.60
N GLY A 387 -3.98 -8.84 0.30
CA GLY A 387 -4.45 -8.48 -1.03
C GLY A 387 -4.95 -7.04 -1.10
N LYS A 388 -5.24 -6.62 -2.31
CA LYS A 388 -5.89 -5.34 -2.64
C LYS A 388 -7.19 -5.65 -3.36
N LEU A 389 -8.27 -5.06 -2.89
CA LEU A 389 -9.57 -5.10 -3.54
C LEU A 389 -9.81 -3.78 -4.25
N ILE A 390 -9.91 -3.82 -5.56
CA ILE A 390 -10.06 -2.65 -6.40
C ILE A 390 -11.41 -2.74 -7.12
N VAL A 391 -12.13 -1.63 -7.15
CA VAL A 391 -13.32 -1.48 -7.97
C VAL A 391 -13.20 -0.29 -8.90
N TRP A 392 -13.79 -0.41 -10.08
CA TRP A 392 -13.96 0.69 -11.02
C TRP A 392 -15.42 0.84 -11.40
N ALA A 393 -15.92 2.05 -11.53
CA ALA A 393 -17.25 2.36 -12.04
C ALA A 393 -17.27 3.66 -12.86
N THR A 394 -18.38 3.97 -13.50
CA THR A 394 -18.53 5.17 -14.33
C THR A 394 -18.66 6.47 -13.52
N SER A 395 -19.00 6.36 -12.23
CA SER A 395 -18.99 7.48 -11.27
C SER A 395 -18.53 7.03 -9.89
N ARG A 396 -18.22 7.99 -9.01
CA ARG A 396 -17.78 7.74 -7.63
C ARG A 396 -18.86 7.03 -6.83
N GLU A 397 -20.11 7.45 -6.95
CA GLU A 397 -21.25 6.85 -6.25
C GLU A 397 -21.40 5.36 -6.61
N TYR A 398 -21.33 5.03 -7.90
CA TYR A 398 -21.36 3.65 -8.33
C TYR A 398 -20.12 2.84 -7.91
N ALA A 399 -18.96 3.48 -7.78
CA ALA A 399 -17.76 2.83 -7.24
C ALA A 399 -17.93 2.49 -5.76
N ILE A 400 -18.48 3.41 -4.94
CA ILE A 400 -18.80 3.16 -3.52
C ILE A 400 -19.80 2.01 -3.38
N GLU A 401 -20.91 2.03 -4.12
CA GLU A 401 -21.90 0.96 -4.07
C GLU A 401 -21.31 -0.40 -4.50
N ARG A 402 -20.43 -0.40 -5.50
CA ARG A 402 -19.72 -1.60 -5.92
C ARG A 402 -18.76 -2.08 -4.83
N MET A 403 -18.02 -1.19 -4.17
CA MET A 403 -17.12 -1.53 -3.08
C MET A 403 -17.89 -2.12 -1.88
N ARG A 404 -19.04 -1.56 -1.52
CA ARG A 404 -19.94 -2.12 -0.49
C ARG A 404 -20.33 -3.56 -0.80
N ARG A 405 -20.78 -3.81 -2.04
CA ARG A 405 -21.16 -5.16 -2.50
C ARG A 405 -19.99 -6.12 -2.41
N VAL A 406 -18.83 -5.78 -2.98
CA VAL A 406 -17.70 -6.70 -3.03
C VAL A 406 -17.07 -6.96 -1.66
N LEU A 407 -17.06 -5.96 -0.76
CA LEU A 407 -16.64 -6.15 0.64
C LEU A 407 -17.62 -7.07 1.40
N HIS A 408 -18.91 -7.05 1.06
CA HIS A 408 -19.90 -7.99 1.62
C HIS A 408 -19.68 -9.41 1.11
N GLU A 409 -19.33 -9.58 -0.16
CA GLU A 409 -19.09 -10.88 -0.81
C GLU A 409 -17.73 -11.50 -0.43
N TYR A 410 -16.73 -10.67 -0.02
CA TYR A 410 -15.39 -11.13 0.29
C TYR A 410 -15.37 -11.87 1.63
N LYS A 411 -15.19 -13.19 1.59
CA LYS A 411 -15.19 -14.05 2.79
C LYS A 411 -13.83 -14.68 2.98
N ILE A 412 -13.24 -14.42 4.15
CA ILE A 412 -11.99 -15.05 4.60
C ILE A 412 -12.24 -15.58 6.01
N THR A 413 -12.07 -16.87 6.21
CA THR A 413 -12.22 -17.51 7.53
C THR A 413 -10.92 -18.17 7.98
N GLY A 414 -10.78 -18.40 9.29
CA GLY A 414 -9.57 -18.97 9.89
C GLY A 414 -8.63 -17.95 10.52
N LEU A 415 -8.80 -16.66 10.18
CA LEU A 415 -8.09 -15.53 10.75
C LEU A 415 -8.98 -14.29 10.77
N LYS A 416 -8.59 -13.26 11.49
CA LYS A 416 -9.29 -11.97 11.49
C LYS A 416 -8.76 -11.07 10.36
N THR A 417 -9.66 -10.28 9.77
CA THR A 417 -9.33 -9.32 8.70
C THR A 417 -9.96 -7.96 8.98
N ASN A 418 -9.47 -6.94 8.31
CA ASN A 418 -10.02 -5.58 8.37
C ASN A 418 -11.25 -5.37 7.45
N ILE A 419 -11.80 -6.39 6.79
CA ILE A 419 -12.90 -6.25 5.82
C ILE A 419 -14.13 -5.57 6.44
N SER A 420 -14.53 -5.94 7.65
CA SER A 420 -15.67 -5.32 8.34
C SER A 420 -15.42 -3.84 8.67
N TYR A 421 -14.19 -3.47 8.96
CA TYR A 421 -13.78 -2.09 9.19
C TYR A 421 -13.86 -1.26 7.88
N LEU A 422 -13.39 -1.82 6.77
CA LEU A 422 -13.47 -1.20 5.44
C LEU A 422 -14.92 -0.99 4.99
N ARG A 423 -15.82 -1.94 5.29
CA ARG A 423 -17.27 -1.78 5.03
C ARG A 423 -17.83 -0.55 5.75
N ARG A 424 -17.49 -0.36 7.03
CA ARG A 424 -17.94 0.82 7.80
C ARG A 424 -17.42 2.14 7.21
N ILE A 425 -16.16 2.17 6.72
CA ILE A 425 -15.63 3.36 6.02
C ILE A 425 -16.52 3.75 4.85
N MET A 426 -16.98 2.78 4.05
CA MET A 426 -17.84 3.05 2.89
C MET A 426 -19.22 3.62 3.25
N ASP A 427 -19.63 3.54 4.52
CA ASP A 427 -20.94 4.04 5.01
C ASP A 427 -20.82 5.37 5.75
N ILE A 428 -19.62 5.83 6.10
CA ILE A 428 -19.41 7.12 6.77
C ILE A 428 -19.79 8.27 5.82
N PRO A 429 -20.68 9.19 6.23
CA PRO A 429 -21.12 10.30 5.39
C PRO A 429 -20.00 11.17 4.81
N ASP A 430 -18.95 11.44 5.60
CA ASP A 430 -17.81 12.22 5.15
C ASP A 430 -17.08 11.52 3.99
N PHE A 431 -16.94 10.19 4.03
CA PHE A 431 -16.38 9.42 2.92
C PHE A 431 -17.31 9.45 1.70
N VAL A 432 -18.59 9.18 1.91
CA VAL A 432 -19.60 9.16 0.83
C VAL A 432 -19.67 10.49 0.09
N HIS A 433 -19.62 11.60 0.81
CA HIS A 433 -19.68 12.95 0.22
C HIS A 433 -18.32 13.48 -0.28
N GLY A 434 -17.20 12.77 0.01
CA GLY A 434 -15.85 13.19 -0.37
C GLY A 434 -15.38 14.42 0.41
N THR A 435 -15.82 14.60 1.67
CA THR A 435 -15.49 15.73 2.56
C THR A 435 -14.50 15.34 3.65
N TYR A 436 -13.71 14.32 3.43
CA TYR A 436 -12.72 13.79 4.37
C TYR A 436 -11.31 14.32 4.09
N ASP A 437 -10.47 14.27 5.11
CA ASP A 437 -9.05 14.60 5.09
C ASP A 437 -8.24 13.54 5.87
N THR A 438 -6.95 13.79 6.11
CA THR A 438 -6.07 12.84 6.84
C THR A 438 -6.48 12.61 8.30
N SER A 439 -7.38 13.42 8.87
CA SER A 439 -7.92 13.23 10.22
C SER A 439 -9.10 12.24 10.27
N PHE A 440 -9.59 11.76 9.12
CA PHE A 440 -10.80 10.96 8.97
C PHE A 440 -10.89 9.79 9.96
N ILE A 441 -9.87 8.94 10.03
CA ILE A 441 -9.86 7.78 10.95
C ILE A 441 -9.87 8.22 12.42
N GLY A 442 -9.17 9.31 12.75
CA GLY A 442 -9.19 9.86 14.11
C GLY A 442 -10.56 10.42 14.50
N LYS A 443 -11.21 11.12 13.58
CA LYS A 443 -12.53 11.74 13.77
C LYS A 443 -13.65 10.71 13.94
N HIS A 444 -13.60 9.61 13.18
CA HIS A 444 -14.63 8.57 13.16
C HIS A 444 -14.21 7.28 13.91
N GLY A 445 -13.18 7.36 14.79
CA GLY A 445 -12.59 6.17 15.43
C GLY A 445 -13.57 5.34 16.22
N GLU A 446 -14.46 5.95 16.99
CA GLU A 446 -15.49 5.25 17.77
C GLU A 446 -16.52 4.56 16.86
N GLU A 447 -17.04 5.26 15.85
CA GLU A 447 -18.03 4.74 14.89
C GLU A 447 -17.44 3.58 14.06
N LEU A 448 -16.18 3.67 13.71
CA LEU A 448 -15.47 2.63 12.96
C LEU A 448 -15.12 1.39 13.80
N GLN A 449 -15.03 1.50 15.11
CA GLN A 449 -14.75 0.37 16.01
C GLN A 449 -16.03 -0.34 16.48
N HIS A 450 -17.11 0.42 16.71
CA HIS A 450 -18.37 -0.09 17.21
C HIS A 450 -19.43 -0.07 16.10
N PRO A 451 -20.08 -1.19 15.77
CA PRO A 451 -21.16 -1.19 14.81
C PRO A 451 -22.33 -0.34 15.31
N VAL A 452 -22.63 0.75 14.60
CA VAL A 452 -23.76 1.65 14.92
C VAL A 452 -25.08 1.13 14.33
N HIS A 453 -25.02 0.03 13.55
CA HIS A 453 -26.23 -0.50 12.93
C HIS A 453 -27.04 -1.36 13.91
N PRO A 454 -28.33 -1.01 14.15
CA PRO A 454 -29.26 -1.85 14.92
C PRO A 454 -29.40 -3.28 14.37
N GLY A 455 -28.93 -3.54 13.13
CA GLY A 455 -28.90 -4.86 12.52
C GLY A 455 -27.79 -5.77 13.02
N ASP A 456 -26.62 -5.23 13.40
CA ASP A 456 -25.49 -6.05 13.83
C ASP A 456 -25.66 -6.60 15.27
N GLU A 457 -26.38 -5.89 16.15
CA GLU A 457 -26.75 -6.41 17.47
C GLU A 457 -27.72 -7.59 17.34
N HIS A 458 -28.72 -7.47 16.45
CA HIS A 458 -29.66 -8.57 16.18
C HIS A 458 -29.01 -9.72 15.40
N GLU A 459 -28.00 -9.47 14.57
CA GLU A 459 -27.28 -10.53 13.87
C GLU A 459 -26.48 -11.40 14.85
N SER A 460 -25.81 -10.79 15.84
CA SER A 460 -25.12 -11.51 16.92
C SER A 460 -26.07 -12.30 17.82
N GLU A 461 -27.23 -11.73 18.16
CA GLU A 461 -28.31 -12.42 18.90
C GLU A 461 -28.91 -13.56 18.12
N ASN A 462 -29.17 -13.37 16.81
CA ASN A 462 -29.67 -14.40 15.92
C ASN A 462 -28.67 -15.54 15.74
N ILE A 463 -27.37 -15.24 15.59
CA ILE A 463 -26.30 -16.24 15.52
C ILE A 463 -26.23 -17.01 16.85
N ALA A 464 -26.31 -16.34 17.98
CA ALA A 464 -26.32 -16.99 19.30
C ALA A 464 -27.56 -17.89 19.49
N MET A 465 -28.74 -17.43 19.04
CA MET A 465 -29.97 -18.24 19.07
C MET A 465 -29.87 -19.46 18.15
N ILE A 466 -29.35 -19.30 16.94
CA ILE A 466 -29.15 -20.40 15.99
C ILE A 466 -28.13 -21.40 16.56
N ALA A 467 -27.00 -20.93 17.12
CA ALA A 467 -26.02 -21.81 17.75
C ALA A 467 -26.60 -22.58 18.95
N ALA A 468 -27.35 -21.92 19.81
CA ALA A 468 -28.05 -22.55 20.94
C ALA A 468 -29.12 -23.55 20.50
N TYR A 469 -29.83 -23.24 19.43
CA TYR A 469 -30.82 -24.16 18.83
C TYR A 469 -30.17 -25.38 18.19
N MET A 470 -29.04 -25.19 17.52
CA MET A 470 -28.26 -26.30 16.94
C MET A 470 -27.69 -27.20 18.04
N ASP A 471 -27.13 -26.62 19.12
CA ASP A 471 -26.66 -27.37 20.30
C ASP A 471 -27.81 -28.16 20.93
N TYR A 472 -28.97 -27.54 21.08
CA TYR A 472 -30.18 -28.21 21.56
C TYR A 472 -30.60 -29.38 20.66
N LEU A 473 -30.60 -29.23 19.35
CA LEU A 473 -30.91 -30.31 18.39
C LEU A 473 -29.87 -31.44 18.46
N MET A 474 -28.60 -31.14 18.58
CA MET A 474 -27.52 -32.13 18.71
C MET A 474 -27.69 -32.91 20.02
N ASN A 475 -28.00 -32.24 21.13
CA ASN A 475 -28.27 -32.89 22.41
C ASN A 475 -29.57 -33.74 22.39
N LEU A 476 -30.59 -33.34 21.62
CA LEU A 476 -31.78 -34.16 21.41
C LEU A 476 -31.47 -35.44 20.58
N GLU A 477 -30.64 -35.36 19.56
CA GLU A 477 -30.20 -36.52 18.75
C GLU A 477 -29.33 -37.47 19.61
N GLU A 478 -28.43 -36.97 20.44
CA GLU A 478 -27.63 -37.77 21.39
C GLU A 478 -28.51 -38.47 22.45
N ASN A 479 -29.49 -37.78 23.01
CA ASN A 479 -30.42 -38.34 23.96
C ASN A 479 -31.41 -39.35 23.30
N ALA A 480 -31.76 -39.16 22.03
CA ALA A 480 -32.61 -40.09 21.29
C ALA A 480 -31.84 -41.34 20.82
N SER A 481 -30.52 -41.25 20.65
CA SER A 481 -29.65 -42.38 20.27
C SER A 481 -29.24 -43.25 21.47
N GLY A 482 -29.53 -42.80 22.70
CA GLY A 482 -29.30 -43.58 23.94
C GLY A 482 -30.26 -44.75 24.13
N SER A 483 -31.26 -45.02 23.27
CA SER A 483 -32.27 -46.06 23.46
C SER A 483 -32.41 -47.08 22.34
N SER A 484 -31.55 -47.11 21.30
CA SER A 484 -31.46 -48.26 20.39
C SER A 484 -30.16 -48.24 19.61
N ALA A 485 -29.33 -49.25 19.79
CA ALA A 485 -28.16 -49.51 18.96
C ALA A 485 -28.61 -49.94 17.55
N ASP A 486 -28.88 -48.99 16.67
CA ASP A 486 -29.02 -49.24 15.25
C ASP A 486 -27.72 -48.73 14.56
N ASN A 487 -26.80 -49.66 14.41
CA ASN A 487 -25.46 -49.47 13.84
C ASN A 487 -25.52 -49.34 12.30
N ARG A 488 -26.30 -48.37 11.77
CA ARG A 488 -26.26 -48.03 10.35
C ARG A 488 -25.20 -46.96 10.12
N PRO A 489 -24.23 -47.22 9.24
CA PRO A 489 -23.23 -46.21 8.91
C PRO A 489 -23.96 -44.99 8.28
N ILE A 490 -23.68 -43.82 8.87
CA ILE A 490 -24.14 -42.53 8.31
C ILE A 490 -23.69 -42.46 6.86
N SER A 491 -24.63 -42.25 5.93
CA SER A 491 -24.27 -42.21 4.51
C SER A 491 -23.31 -41.01 4.28
N ARG A 492 -22.25 -41.24 3.50
CA ARG A 492 -21.26 -40.20 3.14
C ARG A 492 -21.93 -38.94 2.53
N TRP A 493 -23.14 -39.11 1.92
CA TRP A 493 -23.95 -38.02 1.42
C TRP A 493 -24.55 -37.14 2.53
N ARG A 494 -24.97 -37.74 3.64
CA ARG A 494 -25.51 -37.03 4.80
C ARG A 494 -24.39 -36.27 5.53
N GLU A 495 -23.23 -36.89 5.65
CA GLU A 495 -22.03 -36.29 6.22
C GLU A 495 -21.54 -35.09 5.38
N PHE A 496 -21.50 -35.23 4.05
CA PHE A 496 -21.19 -34.17 3.12
C PHE A 496 -22.23 -33.05 3.12
N GLY A 497 -23.52 -33.36 3.22
CA GLY A 497 -24.63 -32.40 3.30
C GLY A 497 -24.60 -31.59 4.59
N LEU A 498 -24.26 -32.21 5.72
CA LEU A 498 -24.07 -31.54 7.01
C LEU A 498 -22.84 -30.62 7.00
N GLN A 499 -21.71 -31.08 6.49
CA GLN A 499 -20.49 -30.24 6.34
C GLN A 499 -20.68 -29.05 5.39
N LYS A 500 -21.42 -29.21 4.29
CA LYS A 500 -21.68 -28.12 3.34
C LYS A 500 -22.87 -27.23 3.74
N GLY A 501 -23.85 -27.76 4.46
CA GLY A 501 -25.01 -27.01 4.96
C GLY A 501 -24.66 -26.02 6.07
N VAL A 502 -23.75 -26.40 6.97
CA VAL A 502 -23.26 -25.53 8.07
C VAL A 502 -22.34 -24.41 7.57
N LEU A 503 -21.75 -24.55 6.38
CA LEU A 503 -20.84 -23.55 5.76
C LEU A 503 -21.56 -22.55 4.84
N ARG A 504 -22.89 -22.57 4.74
CA ARG A 504 -23.68 -21.70 3.84
C ARG A 504 -24.59 -20.70 4.57
N ILE A 505 -24.39 -20.50 5.87
CA ILE A 505 -25.10 -19.45 6.65
C ILE A 505 -24.10 -18.36 7.03
#